data_5447bf617291d1b0f7e841454089c1f5
#
_entry.id   5447bf617291d1b0f7e841454089c1f5
#
_cell.length_a   1.000
_cell.length_b   1.000
_cell.length_c   1.000
_cell.angle_alpha   90.00
_cell.angle_beta   90.00
_cell.angle_gamma   90.00
#
_symmetry.space_group_name_H-M   'P 1'
#
loop_
_entity.id
_entity.type
_entity.pdbx_description
1 polymer ?
#
loop_
_entity_poly.entity_id
_entity_poly.type
_entity_poly.pdbx_seq_one_letter_code
_entity_poly.pdbx_strand_id
1 'polypeptide(L)'
;MTTEQTILDNNADRYLTAIVQSDVEGGNYTNNNLVVATENATTAGNGIMLYGSQVDPKELGLKKGDKIKVTLHKGKAQIVNYQGVYEVTGAKTEEWATVEKEGTATITPIEITPNDLINYQSMTVKIKKATPQAAGIWGVNSPYTFTSGGQEFAVFCKSDAAAFMDQPFAAVESDI
;
A
#
# COMPACT_ATOMS: atom_id res chain seq x y z
N MET A 1 16.17 -16.83 -0.73
CA MET A 1 14.71 -16.83 -0.96
C MET A 1 14.49 -16.86 -2.45
N THR A 2 13.78 -17.86 -2.96
CA THR A 2 13.38 -17.92 -4.36
C THR A 2 12.22 -16.96 -4.56
N THR A 3 12.39 -15.95 -5.39
CA THR A 3 11.30 -15.07 -5.81
C THR A 3 10.49 -15.84 -6.84
N GLU A 4 9.26 -16.19 -6.52
CA GLU A 4 8.33 -16.72 -7.53
C GLU A 4 7.94 -15.60 -8.48
N GLN A 5 8.18 -15.81 -9.75
CA GLN A 5 7.88 -14.86 -10.80
C GLN A 5 6.89 -15.50 -11.79
N THR A 6 5.71 -14.93 -11.91
CA THR A 6 4.73 -15.34 -12.91
C THR A 6 4.59 -14.25 -13.96
N ILE A 7 5.05 -14.51 -15.17
CA ILE A 7 4.77 -13.64 -16.30
C ILE A 7 3.26 -13.73 -16.55
N LEU A 8 2.57 -12.59 -16.56
CA LEU A 8 1.17 -12.57 -16.94
C LEU A 8 1.06 -13.06 -18.37
N ASP A 9 0.38 -14.20 -18.60
CA ASP A 9 0.17 -14.77 -19.93
C ASP A 9 -0.64 -13.78 -20.79
N ASN A 10 0.02 -13.24 -21.79
CA ASN A 10 -0.38 -11.96 -22.34
C ASN A 10 -0.48 -12.01 -23.85
N ASN A 11 -1.54 -12.60 -24.35
CA ASN A 11 -1.93 -12.38 -25.72
C ASN A 11 -2.65 -11.03 -25.93
N ALA A 12 -2.94 -10.28 -24.87
CA ALA A 12 -3.59 -8.96 -24.89
C ALA A 12 -3.20 -8.14 -23.65
N ASP A 13 -3.40 -6.83 -23.72
CA ASP A 13 -3.32 -5.95 -22.55
C ASP A 13 -4.34 -6.36 -21.49
N ARG A 14 -4.00 -6.16 -20.21
CA ARG A 14 -4.86 -6.39 -19.05
C ARG A 14 -5.21 -5.07 -18.41
N TYR A 15 -6.38 -4.98 -17.83
CA TYR A 15 -6.90 -3.75 -17.23
C TYR A 15 -7.25 -3.98 -15.78
N LEU A 16 -6.91 -3.00 -14.95
CA LEU A 16 -7.25 -2.93 -13.54
C LEU A 16 -7.86 -1.56 -13.26
N THR A 17 -9.08 -1.52 -12.73
CA THR A 17 -9.65 -0.29 -12.14
C THR A 17 -9.55 -0.38 -10.64
N ALA A 18 -8.97 0.63 -10.01
CA ALA A 18 -8.68 0.60 -8.59
C ALA A 18 -8.64 1.99 -7.95
N ILE A 19 -8.61 2.03 -6.62
CA ILE A 19 -8.48 3.24 -5.82
C ILE A 19 -7.08 3.29 -5.21
N VAL A 20 -6.39 4.42 -5.38
CA VAL A 20 -5.05 4.67 -4.84
C VAL A 20 -5.10 4.68 -3.31
N GLN A 21 -4.29 3.83 -2.68
CA GLN A 21 -4.12 3.73 -1.23
C GLN A 21 -2.86 4.46 -0.75
N SER A 22 -1.87 4.70 -1.63
CA SER A 22 -0.63 5.41 -1.32
C SER A 22 -0.91 6.82 -0.80
N ASP A 23 -0.38 7.14 0.39
CA ASP A 23 -0.52 8.45 1.00
C ASP A 23 0.62 9.38 0.56
N VAL A 24 0.52 9.87 -0.67
CA VAL A 24 1.53 10.77 -1.26
C VAL A 24 1.57 12.12 -0.55
N GLU A 25 0.39 12.66 -0.19
CA GLU A 25 0.29 13.97 0.48
C GLU A 25 0.82 13.90 1.92
N GLY A 26 0.54 12.81 2.64
CA GLY A 26 1.10 12.56 3.97
C GLY A 26 2.58 12.15 3.94
N GLY A 27 3.11 11.80 2.77
CA GLY A 27 4.53 11.45 2.60
C GLY A 27 4.92 10.08 3.14
N ASN A 28 4.01 9.33 3.76
CA ASN A 28 4.30 7.99 4.31
C ASN A 28 4.11 6.90 3.25
N TYR A 29 4.86 6.97 2.17
CA TYR A 29 4.87 5.97 1.11
C TYR A 29 6.31 5.73 0.63
N THR A 30 6.55 4.63 -0.07
CA THR A 30 7.84 4.34 -0.71
C THR A 30 7.78 4.74 -2.18
N ASN A 31 8.77 5.48 -2.65
CA ASN A 31 8.90 5.88 -4.06
C ASN A 31 8.80 4.67 -4.98
N ASN A 32 8.22 4.85 -6.15
CA ASN A 32 7.93 3.81 -7.13
C ASN A 32 6.90 2.75 -6.69
N ASN A 33 6.26 2.92 -5.54
CA ASN A 33 5.23 2.00 -5.04
C ASN A 33 3.85 2.65 -5.15
N LEU A 34 3.07 2.21 -6.13
CA LEU A 34 1.67 2.57 -6.26
C LEU A 34 0.83 1.46 -5.61
N VAL A 35 0.36 1.72 -4.40
CA VAL A 35 -0.51 0.80 -3.66
C VAL A 35 -1.95 1.08 -4.05
N VAL A 36 -2.67 0.06 -4.47
CA VAL A 36 -4.06 0.19 -4.93
C VAL A 36 -4.94 -0.92 -4.39
N ALA A 37 -6.23 -0.64 -4.25
CA ALA A 37 -7.25 -1.64 -3.92
C ALA A 37 -8.50 -1.45 -4.77
N THR A 38 -9.33 -2.49 -4.90
CA THR A 38 -10.61 -2.38 -5.61
C THR A 38 -11.53 -1.38 -4.88
N GLU A 39 -12.37 -0.68 -5.63
CA GLU A 39 -13.36 0.23 -5.08
C GLU A 39 -14.34 -0.54 -4.17
N ASN A 40 -14.65 0.03 -2.99
CA ASN A 40 -15.53 -0.57 -1.98
C ASN A 40 -15.09 -1.97 -1.49
N ALA A 41 -13.79 -2.26 -1.53
CA ALA A 41 -13.25 -3.49 -0.99
C ALA A 41 -13.59 -3.62 0.51
N THR A 42 -14.20 -4.74 0.90
CA THR A 42 -14.56 -5.06 2.29
C THR A 42 -13.93 -6.37 2.76
N THR A 43 -13.25 -7.08 1.88
CA THR A 43 -12.67 -8.40 2.14
C THR A 43 -11.18 -8.43 1.78
N ALA A 44 -10.47 -9.39 2.34
CA ALA A 44 -9.06 -9.66 2.06
C ALA A 44 -8.79 -9.92 0.56
N GLY A 45 -7.55 -9.69 0.13
CA GLY A 45 -7.09 -10.02 -1.22
C GLY A 45 -7.52 -9.05 -2.31
N ASN A 46 -8.06 -7.88 -1.95
CA ASN A 46 -8.52 -6.87 -2.89
C ASN A 46 -7.52 -5.71 -3.10
N GLY A 47 -6.32 -5.82 -2.54
CA GLY A 47 -5.25 -4.85 -2.72
C GLY A 47 -4.03 -5.45 -3.40
N ILE A 48 -3.29 -4.63 -4.15
CA ILE A 48 -2.04 -5.01 -4.78
C ILE A 48 -1.11 -3.81 -4.88
N MET A 49 0.19 -4.05 -4.93
CA MET A 49 1.20 -3.04 -5.19
C MET A 49 1.69 -3.14 -6.65
N LEU A 50 1.81 -2.00 -7.31
CA LEU A 50 2.52 -1.86 -8.58
C LEU A 50 3.87 -1.21 -8.27
N TYR A 51 4.96 -1.82 -8.76
CA TYR A 51 6.31 -1.36 -8.46
C TYR A 51 7.09 -0.98 -9.71
N GLY A 52 7.51 0.27 -9.78
CA GLY A 52 8.36 0.79 -10.84
C GLY A 52 8.25 2.31 -10.99
N SER A 53 9.27 2.93 -11.58
CA SER A 53 9.29 4.39 -11.81
C SER A 53 8.14 4.90 -12.69
N GLN A 54 7.61 4.05 -13.55
CA GLN A 54 6.48 4.39 -14.43
C GLN A 54 5.15 4.52 -13.69
N VAL A 55 5.07 3.96 -12.50
CA VAL A 55 3.89 3.96 -11.64
C VAL A 55 4.09 4.71 -10.34
N ASP A 56 5.17 5.51 -10.23
CA ASP A 56 5.38 6.33 -9.03
C ASP A 56 4.21 7.31 -8.85
N PRO A 57 3.44 7.20 -7.76
CA PRO A 57 2.24 7.98 -7.61
C PRO A 57 2.50 9.49 -7.51
N LYS A 58 3.67 9.90 -7.02
CA LYS A 58 4.07 11.31 -6.95
C LYS A 58 4.35 11.88 -8.33
N GLU A 59 5.10 11.16 -9.16
CA GLU A 59 5.42 11.57 -10.53
C GLU A 59 4.17 11.61 -11.41
N LEU A 60 3.19 10.75 -11.14
CA LEU A 60 1.89 10.72 -11.81
C LEU A 60 0.89 11.74 -11.25
N GLY A 61 1.25 12.49 -10.20
CA GLY A 61 0.35 13.46 -9.56
C GLY A 61 -0.88 12.82 -8.90
N LEU A 62 -0.76 11.56 -8.48
CA LEU A 62 -1.85 10.81 -7.85
C LEU A 62 -1.91 11.10 -6.35
N LYS A 63 -3.13 10.97 -5.80
CA LYS A 63 -3.42 11.14 -4.39
C LYS A 63 -4.20 9.96 -3.85
N LYS A 64 -4.13 9.73 -2.56
CA LYS A 64 -4.98 8.75 -1.87
C LYS A 64 -6.45 9.04 -2.16
N GLY A 65 -7.19 8.02 -2.60
CA GLY A 65 -8.58 8.13 -3.02
C GLY A 65 -8.79 8.41 -4.51
N ASP A 66 -7.74 8.63 -5.29
CA ASP A 66 -7.91 8.72 -6.74
C ASP A 66 -8.36 7.37 -7.31
N LYS A 67 -9.38 7.42 -8.17
CA LYS A 67 -9.81 6.29 -8.98
C LYS A 67 -9.02 6.28 -10.27
N ILE A 68 -8.39 5.16 -10.55
CA ILE A 68 -7.49 5.00 -11.70
C ILE A 68 -7.84 3.76 -12.51
N LYS A 69 -7.52 3.83 -13.78
CA LYS A 69 -7.42 2.68 -14.67
C LYS A 69 -5.95 2.43 -14.95
N VAL A 70 -5.51 1.20 -14.74
CA VAL A 70 -4.17 0.74 -15.09
C VAL A 70 -4.27 -0.21 -16.27
N THR A 71 -3.53 0.07 -17.31
CA THR A 71 -3.32 -0.85 -18.42
C THR A 71 -1.98 -1.54 -18.23
N LEU A 72 -1.98 -2.86 -18.11
CA LEU A 72 -0.78 -3.69 -18.08
C LEU A 72 -0.51 -4.18 -19.51
N HIS A 73 0.61 -3.74 -20.08
CA HIS A 73 0.91 -4.00 -21.49
C HIS A 73 1.31 -5.45 -21.75
N LYS A 74 0.79 -5.98 -22.84
CA LYS A 74 1.01 -7.34 -23.32
C LYS A 74 2.48 -7.77 -23.22
N GLY A 75 2.72 -8.89 -22.53
CA GLY A 75 4.04 -9.53 -22.44
C GLY A 75 5.10 -8.77 -21.64
N LYS A 76 4.75 -7.63 -20.99
CA LYS A 76 5.70 -6.76 -20.31
C LYS A 76 5.54 -6.72 -18.80
N ALA A 77 4.32 -6.94 -18.30
CA ALA A 77 4.03 -6.98 -16.87
C ALA A 77 4.17 -8.39 -16.30
N GLN A 78 4.59 -8.48 -15.04
CA GLN A 78 4.76 -9.73 -14.30
C GLN A 78 4.30 -9.58 -12.87
N ILE A 79 3.89 -10.67 -12.23
CA ILE A 79 3.63 -10.73 -10.79
C ILE A 79 4.85 -11.32 -10.11
N VAL A 80 5.33 -10.67 -9.07
CA VAL A 80 6.47 -11.07 -8.26
C VAL A 80 6.04 -11.21 -6.81
N ASN A 81 6.43 -12.27 -6.15
CA ASN A 81 6.34 -12.38 -4.70
C ASN A 81 7.68 -11.92 -4.10
N TYR A 82 7.71 -10.71 -3.58
CA TYR A 82 8.88 -10.16 -2.91
C TYR A 82 8.70 -10.21 -1.39
N GLN A 83 9.40 -11.12 -0.72
CA GLN A 83 9.36 -11.29 0.73
C GLN A 83 7.95 -11.47 1.32
N GLY A 84 7.05 -12.13 0.59
CA GLY A 84 5.67 -12.36 1.01
C GLY A 84 4.68 -11.27 0.55
N VAL A 85 5.14 -10.22 -0.10
CA VAL A 85 4.29 -9.19 -0.72
C VAL A 85 4.18 -9.43 -2.21
N TYR A 86 2.96 -9.49 -2.74
CA TYR A 86 2.73 -9.60 -4.18
C TYR A 86 2.77 -8.23 -4.83
N GLU A 87 3.59 -8.12 -5.87
CA GLU A 87 3.79 -6.90 -6.65
C GLU A 87 3.57 -7.17 -8.13
N VAL A 88 2.97 -6.19 -8.84
CA VAL A 88 2.99 -6.15 -10.30
C VAL A 88 4.11 -5.21 -10.74
N THR A 89 4.99 -5.68 -11.61
CA THR A 89 6.14 -4.91 -12.09
C THR A 89 6.47 -5.26 -13.54
N GLY A 90 7.48 -4.63 -14.11
CA GLY A 90 8.02 -4.94 -15.42
C GLY A 90 9.45 -4.42 -15.59
N ALA A 91 10.04 -4.63 -16.75
CA ALA A 91 11.38 -4.17 -17.04
C ALA A 91 11.46 -2.63 -17.01
N LYS A 92 12.49 -2.06 -16.39
CA LYS A 92 12.67 -0.60 -16.29
C LYS A 92 12.80 0.11 -17.64
N THR A 93 13.24 -0.60 -18.65
CA THR A 93 13.49 -0.08 -20.02
C THR A 93 12.27 -0.15 -20.93
N GLU A 94 11.17 -0.76 -20.45
CA GLU A 94 9.96 -0.96 -21.25
C GLU A 94 8.76 -0.32 -20.55
N GLU A 95 7.87 0.27 -21.33
CA GLU A 95 6.57 0.70 -20.81
C GLU A 95 5.71 -0.54 -20.58
N TRP A 96 5.63 -0.98 -19.33
CA TRP A 96 4.88 -2.17 -18.93
C TRP A 96 3.49 -1.84 -18.38
N ALA A 97 3.26 -0.59 -18.00
CA ALA A 97 1.97 -0.10 -17.50
C ALA A 97 1.73 1.36 -17.89
N THR A 98 0.47 1.67 -18.16
CA THR A 98 -0.03 3.05 -18.28
C THR A 98 -1.09 3.26 -17.21
N VAL A 99 -1.06 4.42 -16.54
CA VAL A 99 -2.00 4.79 -15.47
C VAL A 99 -2.79 6.03 -15.89
N GLU A 100 -4.11 5.92 -15.87
CA GLU A 100 -5.05 6.99 -16.20
C GLU A 100 -5.94 7.29 -14.99
N LYS A 101 -6.04 8.57 -14.60
CA LYS A 101 -6.97 8.99 -13.54
C LYS A 101 -8.37 9.14 -14.12
N GLU A 102 -9.35 8.46 -13.52
CA GLU A 102 -10.76 8.47 -13.95
C GLU A 102 -11.66 9.29 -13.01
N GLY A 103 -11.23 9.57 -11.78
CA GLY A 103 -12.04 10.26 -10.79
C GLY A 103 -11.50 10.14 -9.38
N THR A 104 -12.40 10.16 -8.41
CA THR A 104 -12.08 9.98 -6.98
C THR A 104 -13.11 9.11 -6.29
N ALA A 105 -12.70 8.44 -5.22
CA ALA A 105 -13.56 7.66 -4.34
C ALA A 105 -13.18 7.85 -2.88
N THR A 106 -14.13 7.65 -1.99
CA THR A 106 -13.87 7.63 -0.55
C THR A 106 -13.34 6.27 -0.15
N ILE A 107 -12.24 6.26 0.60
CA ILE A 107 -11.70 5.04 1.20
C ILE A 107 -12.29 4.89 2.61
N THR A 108 -13.02 3.80 2.84
CA THR A 108 -13.46 3.42 4.18
C THR A 108 -12.50 2.37 4.73
N PRO A 109 -11.75 2.64 5.81
CA PRO A 109 -10.86 1.66 6.40
C PRO A 109 -11.61 0.40 6.85
N ILE A 110 -11.05 -0.77 6.55
CA ILE A 110 -11.62 -2.05 6.93
C ILE A 110 -11.16 -2.38 8.35
N GLU A 111 -12.10 -2.64 9.25
CA GLU A 111 -11.78 -3.03 10.62
C GLU A 111 -11.29 -4.48 10.65
N ILE A 112 -10.09 -4.69 11.17
CA ILE A 112 -9.44 -6.00 11.27
C ILE A 112 -8.76 -6.18 12.62
N THR A 113 -8.33 -7.41 12.92
CA THR A 113 -7.42 -7.71 14.03
C THR A 113 -5.96 -7.77 13.55
N PRO A 114 -4.95 -7.67 14.44
CA PRO A 114 -3.55 -7.79 14.04
C PRO A 114 -3.22 -9.09 13.29
N ASN A 115 -3.88 -10.20 13.61
CA ASN A 115 -3.66 -11.49 12.93
C ASN A 115 -4.11 -11.50 11.46
N ASP A 116 -4.99 -10.58 11.09
CA ASP A 116 -5.52 -10.50 9.73
C ASP A 116 -4.63 -9.67 8.79
N LEU A 117 -3.66 -8.92 9.31
CA LEU A 117 -2.83 -7.97 8.54
C LEU A 117 -2.23 -8.61 7.27
N ILE A 118 -1.76 -9.84 7.36
CA ILE A 118 -1.16 -10.55 6.21
C ILE A 118 -2.15 -10.75 5.06
N ASN A 119 -3.44 -10.85 5.35
CA ASN A 119 -4.50 -11.09 4.37
C ASN A 119 -4.99 -9.78 3.71
N TYR A 120 -4.74 -8.62 4.36
CA TYR A 120 -5.19 -7.30 3.90
C TYR A 120 -4.03 -6.45 3.35
N GLN A 121 -3.04 -7.09 2.74
CA GLN A 121 -1.93 -6.39 2.09
C GLN A 121 -2.43 -5.36 1.09
N SER A 122 -1.76 -4.21 1.02
CA SER A 122 -2.07 -3.12 0.08
C SER A 122 -3.46 -2.49 0.26
N MET A 123 -4.07 -2.62 1.44
CA MET A 123 -5.38 -2.07 1.75
C MET A 123 -5.32 -1.12 2.94
N THR A 124 -6.18 -0.11 2.96
CA THR A 124 -6.34 0.74 4.14
C THR A 124 -7.19 0.01 5.18
N VAL A 125 -6.60 -0.25 6.33
CA VAL A 125 -7.24 -0.98 7.43
C VAL A 125 -7.30 -0.13 8.69
N LYS A 126 -8.11 -0.56 9.64
CA LYS A 126 -8.24 0.03 10.97
C LYS A 126 -8.14 -1.07 12.03
N ILE A 127 -7.24 -0.89 12.97
CA ILE A 127 -7.12 -1.75 14.16
C ILE A 127 -7.61 -0.96 15.37
N LYS A 128 -8.67 -1.44 15.98
CA LYS A 128 -9.23 -0.81 17.19
C LYS A 128 -8.44 -1.16 18.44
N LYS A 129 -8.52 -0.27 19.44
CA LYS A 129 -7.93 -0.45 20.77
C LYS A 129 -6.46 -0.85 20.72
N ALA A 130 -5.72 -0.21 19.83
CA ALA A 130 -4.29 -0.39 19.68
C ALA A 130 -3.56 0.46 20.74
N THR A 131 -2.61 -0.13 21.43
CA THR A 131 -1.78 0.55 22.43
C THR A 131 -0.32 0.38 22.06
N PRO A 132 0.45 1.46 21.84
CA PRO A 132 1.89 1.34 21.64
C PRO A 132 2.58 0.87 22.91
N GLN A 133 3.63 0.05 22.80
CA GLN A 133 4.41 -0.43 23.96
C GLN A 133 5.07 0.69 24.74
N ALA A 134 5.40 1.80 24.09
CA ALA A 134 5.96 3.00 24.73
C ALA A 134 5.49 4.24 23.97
N ALA A 135 5.46 5.38 24.67
CA ALA A 135 5.32 6.68 24.03
C ALA A 135 6.53 6.96 23.12
N GLY A 136 6.33 7.72 22.08
CA GLY A 136 7.38 7.99 21.10
C GLY A 136 7.13 9.24 20.27
N ILE A 137 7.94 9.38 19.25
CA ILE A 137 7.84 10.45 18.23
C ILE A 137 7.79 9.79 16.86
N TRP A 138 6.80 10.13 16.05
CA TRP A 138 6.69 9.59 14.68
C TRP A 138 7.92 9.94 13.85
N GLY A 139 8.42 8.96 13.07
CA GLY A 139 9.63 9.09 12.26
C GLY A 139 10.94 8.74 13.02
N VAL A 140 10.91 8.64 14.34
CA VAL A 140 12.08 8.29 15.17
C VAL A 140 11.97 6.85 15.63
N ASN A 141 13.00 6.03 15.33
CA ASN A 141 13.05 4.60 15.72
C ASN A 141 11.88 3.73 15.20
N SER A 142 11.35 4.04 14.01
CA SER A 142 10.37 3.18 13.32
C SER A 142 11.01 1.83 12.91
N PRO A 143 10.28 0.68 12.94
CA PRO A 143 8.86 0.55 13.29
C PRO A 143 8.59 0.58 14.79
N TYR A 144 7.36 0.92 15.15
CA TYR A 144 6.86 0.91 16.53
C TYR A 144 6.05 -0.35 16.78
N THR A 145 6.19 -0.95 17.97
CA THR A 145 5.37 -2.10 18.36
C THR A 145 4.11 -1.63 19.08
N PHE A 146 2.97 -2.12 18.60
CA PHE A 146 1.66 -1.92 19.18
C PHE A 146 1.04 -3.25 19.59
N THR A 147 0.08 -3.21 20.49
CA THR A 147 -0.73 -4.36 20.90
C THR A 147 -2.22 -4.04 20.75
N SER A 148 -3.01 -5.01 20.30
CA SER A 148 -4.46 -4.97 20.33
C SER A 148 -5.01 -6.38 20.58
N GLY A 149 -5.93 -6.52 21.53
CA GLY A 149 -6.48 -7.84 21.89
C GLY A 149 -5.42 -8.85 22.35
N GLY A 150 -4.32 -8.41 22.94
CA GLY A 150 -3.19 -9.26 23.35
C GLY A 150 -2.26 -9.70 22.21
N GLN A 151 -2.42 -9.16 21.01
CA GLN A 151 -1.59 -9.47 19.84
C GLN A 151 -0.69 -8.30 19.49
N GLU A 152 0.58 -8.59 19.21
CA GLU A 152 1.55 -7.57 18.79
C GLU A 152 1.56 -7.39 17.26
N PHE A 153 1.80 -6.15 16.83
CA PHE A 153 2.01 -5.81 15.42
C PHE A 153 2.91 -4.59 15.31
N ALA A 154 3.54 -4.42 14.14
CA ALA A 154 4.43 -3.30 13.88
C ALA A 154 3.71 -2.21 13.08
N VAL A 155 3.91 -0.96 13.48
CA VAL A 155 3.50 0.23 12.74
C VAL A 155 4.73 0.93 12.23
N PHE A 156 4.82 1.09 10.91
CA PHE A 156 5.93 1.76 10.26
C PHE A 156 5.57 3.20 9.93
N CYS A 157 6.45 4.13 10.32
CA CYS A 157 6.42 5.52 9.88
C CYS A 157 7.74 5.81 9.17
N LYS A 158 7.67 6.26 7.93
CA LYS A 158 8.84 6.65 7.17
C LYS A 158 9.48 7.89 7.80
N SER A 159 10.80 7.88 7.99
CA SER A 159 11.53 8.94 8.68
C SER A 159 11.51 10.30 7.97
N ASP A 160 11.16 10.32 6.70
CA ASP A 160 11.00 11.52 5.87
C ASP A 160 9.52 11.82 5.53
N ALA A 161 8.59 11.21 6.25
CA ALA A 161 7.16 11.48 6.11
C ALA A 161 6.83 12.89 6.62
N ALA A 162 6.33 13.75 5.75
CA ALA A 162 6.20 15.18 6.03
C ALA A 162 5.05 15.53 6.97
N ALA A 163 3.92 14.82 6.92
CA ALA A 163 2.68 15.25 7.58
C ALA A 163 2.65 15.01 9.09
N PHE A 164 3.26 13.95 9.57
CA PHE A 164 3.20 13.57 10.99
C PHE A 164 4.57 13.22 11.60
N MET A 165 5.64 13.44 10.85
CA MET A 165 7.01 13.35 11.38
C MET A 165 7.18 14.33 12.56
N ASP A 166 7.97 13.93 13.54
CA ASP A 166 8.27 14.70 14.77
C ASP A 166 7.05 14.98 15.68
N GLN A 167 5.87 14.44 15.35
CA GLN A 167 4.72 14.54 16.25
C GLN A 167 4.82 13.48 17.34
N PRO A 168 4.65 13.87 18.63
CA PRO A 168 4.65 12.91 19.72
C PRO A 168 3.37 12.07 19.73
N PHE A 169 3.49 10.82 20.17
CA PHE A 169 2.36 9.97 20.52
C PHE A 169 2.52 9.37 21.92
N ALA A 170 1.40 9.23 22.62
CA ALA A 170 1.38 8.67 23.96
C ALA A 170 1.15 7.15 23.93
N ALA A 171 1.60 6.45 24.98
CA ALA A 171 1.30 5.04 25.19
C ALA A 171 -0.12 4.86 25.75
N VAL A 172 -1.13 5.26 24.96
CA VAL A 172 -2.55 5.16 25.31
C VAL A 172 -3.31 4.39 24.23
N GLU A 173 -4.37 3.71 24.62
CA GLU A 173 -5.23 3.00 23.70
C GLU A 173 -5.91 3.97 22.71
N SER A 174 -5.85 3.63 21.42
CA SER A 174 -6.49 4.39 20.34
C SER A 174 -6.82 3.47 19.16
N ASP A 175 -7.64 3.93 18.25
CA ASP A 175 -7.85 3.29 16.96
C ASP A 175 -6.76 3.77 15.97
N ILE A 176 -6.13 2.88 15.25
CA ILE A 176 -5.13 3.16 14.21
C ILE A 176 -5.41 2.42 12.90
#